data_3bf0bc548ab9c3c1ca3fb78139d277eb
#
_entry.id   3bf0bc548ab9c3c1ca3fb78139d277eb
#
_cell.length_a   1.000
_cell.length_b   1.000
_cell.length_c   1.000
_cell.angle_alpha   90.00
_cell.angle_beta   90.00
_cell.angle_gamma   90.00
#
_symmetry.space_group_name_H-M   'P 1'
#
loop_
_entity.id
_entity.type
_entity.pdbx_description
1 polymer ?
#
loop_
_entity_poly.entity_id
_entity_poly.type
_entity_poly.pdbx_seq_one_letter_code
_entity_poly.pdbx_strand_id
1 'polypeptide(L)'
;MRRTGGLRLLSAVAAITAVASAAACGGSSARSDDGPTRRGSAAARTTPSPTPTPDPVAALVRRMSTADKVGQLFIPTVQGTTAATGAAMVAKYHPGGVIYFPNNLRTARQTATLSNGLQRAAAKDDGVPLLIGTDEEQGIVSRLPYITRFPTNKALASTKNPDDDVRTAARVTGEELRAVGINQDFAPVADVNVNPRNPVIGVRSFGADPKEVAHLVGVAVDAYRATGIVATVKHFPGHGDTATDSHTGLPVIKHSMATWERLDAPPFQTAIAHHIDMIMTAHIVVPGLDDSGDPATMSKTVLTGLLRDKLGYDGVVVTDSLSMAGATMKYGAPEAAVRAVRAGADMLLMPPRLDSAYRAVLTAVRSGRIPQSRLDQAVTRILRMKQDRGILRSPYVDASRAADIVGSAEHRAAARKVAAHVRAGR
;
A
#
# COMPACT_ATOMS: atom_id res chain seq x y z
N MET A 1 38.85 52.33 16.48
CA MET A 1 37.97 53.27 15.74
C MET A 1 36.66 52.54 15.48
N ARG A 2 35.59 52.70 16.29
CA ARG A 2 34.46 53.64 16.22
C ARG A 2 33.92 53.78 14.79
N ARG A 3 32.70 53.36 14.43
CA ARG A 3 31.29 53.75 14.78
C ARG A 3 30.32 52.75 14.16
N THR A 4 29.32 52.16 14.80
CA THR A 4 27.98 52.60 15.23
C THR A 4 26.98 52.97 14.13
N GLY A 5 25.82 52.36 14.16
CA GLY A 5 24.50 52.77 13.70
C GLY A 5 23.87 51.78 12.74
N GLY A 6 22.65 51.36 12.84
CA GLY A 6 21.53 51.72 13.72
C GLY A 6 20.31 50.91 13.31
N LEU A 7 19.59 50.57 14.28
CA LEU A 7 18.29 49.91 14.40
C LEU A 7 17.16 50.56 13.57
N ARG A 8 16.29 49.81 12.89
CA ARG A 8 14.86 50.16 12.79
C ARG A 8 13.99 48.93 12.69
N LEU A 9 13.23 48.70 13.75
CA LEU A 9 12.02 47.88 13.78
C LEU A 9 10.90 48.55 12.97
N LEU A 10 10.08 47.75 12.32
CA LEU A 10 8.71 48.11 11.94
C LEU A 10 7.80 46.91 12.22
N SER A 11 7.03 47.05 13.29
CA SER A 11 5.93 46.17 13.66
C SER A 11 4.71 46.51 12.82
N ALA A 12 4.02 45.49 12.25
CA ALA A 12 2.68 45.63 11.72
C ALA A 12 1.74 44.75 12.55
N VAL A 13 0.84 45.40 13.26
CA VAL A 13 -0.28 44.81 14.02
C VAL A 13 -1.44 44.60 13.08
N ALA A 14 -1.99 43.39 13.04
CA ALA A 14 -3.25 43.08 12.38
C ALA A 14 -4.33 42.91 13.47
N ALA A 15 -5.36 43.76 13.40
CA ALA A 15 -6.48 43.80 14.32
C ALA A 15 -7.52 42.72 13.98
N ILE A 16 -7.96 41.99 15.00
CA ILE A 16 -9.09 41.07 14.96
C ILE A 16 -10.33 41.82 15.42
N THR A 17 -11.35 41.93 14.57
CA THR A 17 -12.66 42.46 14.92
C THR A 17 -13.60 41.30 15.25
N ALA A 18 -14.01 41.22 16.51
CA ALA A 18 -15.08 40.38 17.01
C ALA A 18 -16.40 41.15 16.96
N VAL A 19 -17.44 40.57 16.37
CA VAL A 19 -18.80 41.11 16.41
C VAL A 19 -19.57 40.30 17.43
N ALA A 20 -19.97 40.98 18.52
CA ALA A 20 -20.89 40.47 19.55
C ALA A 20 -22.30 40.94 19.23
N SER A 21 -23.26 40.03 19.17
CA SER A 21 -24.68 40.37 19.09
C SER A 21 -25.29 40.28 20.48
N ALA A 22 -25.81 41.40 20.97
CA ALA A 22 -26.58 41.51 22.22
C ALA A 22 -28.07 41.45 21.95
N ALA A 23 -28.77 40.64 22.75
CA ALA A 23 -30.21 40.60 22.82
C ALA A 23 -30.71 41.65 23.84
N ALA A 24 -31.77 42.38 23.53
CA ALA A 24 -32.51 43.18 24.49
C ALA A 24 -34.02 42.94 24.32
N CYS A 25 -34.64 42.53 25.41
CA CYS A 25 -36.08 42.48 25.61
C CYS A 25 -36.61 43.84 26.04
N GLY A 26 -37.84 44.20 25.65
CA GLY A 26 -38.57 45.34 26.20
C GLY A 26 -39.94 45.45 25.56
N GLY A 27 -40.98 45.30 26.39
CA GLY A 27 -42.36 45.11 26.04
C GLY A 27 -43.22 46.35 25.97
N SER A 28 -44.48 46.08 25.76
CA SER A 28 -45.77 46.76 26.19
C SER A 28 -46.59 47.49 25.13
N SER A 29 -47.70 46.86 24.85
CA SER A 29 -49.07 47.28 24.68
C SER A 29 -49.44 48.53 23.87
N ALA A 30 -50.37 48.37 22.89
CA ALA A 30 -51.69 48.95 22.80
C ALA A 30 -52.47 48.44 21.56
N ARG A 31 -53.80 48.33 21.76
CA ARG A 31 -54.85 47.86 20.82
C ARG A 31 -55.09 48.85 19.67
N SER A 32 -55.54 48.36 18.53
CA SER A 32 -56.87 48.50 17.93
C SER A 32 -56.93 48.13 16.46
N ASP A 33 -57.89 47.30 16.16
CA ASP A 33 -58.91 47.25 15.10
C ASP A 33 -58.51 47.06 13.57
N ASP A 34 -59.19 46.03 13.09
CA ASP A 34 -59.92 45.84 11.84
C ASP A 34 -59.17 45.73 10.49
N GLY A 35 -59.37 44.54 9.86
CA GLY A 35 -59.42 44.32 8.43
C GLY A 35 -58.77 43.00 7.94
N PRO A 36 -59.49 42.10 7.24
CA PRO A 36 -58.96 40.84 6.80
C PRO A 36 -58.15 40.99 5.52
N THR A 37 -56.85 41.08 5.61
CA THR A 37 -55.98 40.93 4.43
C THR A 37 -55.54 39.49 4.25
N ARG A 38 -55.88 38.89 3.13
CA ARG A 38 -55.41 37.57 2.65
C ARG A 38 -53.91 37.55 2.69
N ARG A 39 -53.31 36.81 3.64
CA ARG A 39 -51.92 36.41 3.60
C ARG A 39 -51.76 35.26 2.62
N GLY A 40 -51.18 35.57 1.48
CA GLY A 40 -50.65 34.58 0.60
C GLY A 40 -49.52 33.81 1.32
N SER A 41 -49.73 32.52 1.52
CA SER A 41 -48.71 31.62 2.02
C SER A 41 -47.60 31.54 1.01
N ALA A 42 -46.47 32.21 1.27
CA ALA A 42 -45.25 32.03 0.50
C ALA A 42 -44.76 30.61 0.82
N ALA A 43 -45.02 29.68 -0.09
CA ALA A 43 -44.41 28.35 -0.08
C ALA A 43 -42.89 28.52 -0.12
N ALA A 44 -42.21 28.18 0.96
CA ALA A 44 -40.78 28.10 1.01
C ALA A 44 -40.32 27.12 -0.11
N ARG A 45 -39.65 27.64 -1.13
CA ARG A 45 -38.98 26.81 -2.15
C ARG A 45 -37.89 26.06 -1.43
N THR A 46 -38.12 24.79 -1.12
CA THR A 46 -37.06 23.86 -0.75
C THR A 46 -36.16 23.69 -1.95
N THR A 47 -34.97 24.27 -1.93
CA THR A 47 -33.92 23.95 -2.87
C THR A 47 -33.65 22.45 -2.77
N PRO A 48 -33.72 21.68 -3.88
CA PRO A 48 -33.40 20.27 -3.84
C PRO A 48 -31.98 20.08 -3.36
N SER A 49 -31.79 19.26 -2.33
CA SER A 49 -30.45 18.83 -1.88
C SER A 49 -29.72 18.21 -3.08
N PRO A 50 -28.44 18.56 -3.34
CA PRO A 50 -27.72 18.02 -4.49
C PRO A 50 -27.75 16.49 -4.42
N THR A 51 -28.20 15.84 -5.47
CA THR A 51 -28.18 14.38 -5.62
C THR A 51 -26.73 13.94 -5.46
N PRO A 52 -26.42 12.98 -4.56
CA PRO A 52 -25.05 12.51 -4.39
C PRO A 52 -24.50 12.01 -5.72
N THR A 53 -23.35 12.51 -6.12
CA THR A 53 -22.64 12.00 -7.31
C THR A 53 -22.37 10.51 -7.12
N PRO A 54 -22.78 9.64 -8.03
CA PRO A 54 -22.58 8.20 -7.88
C PRO A 54 -21.08 7.87 -7.69
N ASP A 55 -20.75 7.10 -6.67
CA ASP A 55 -19.39 6.58 -6.44
C ASP A 55 -18.95 5.74 -7.66
N PRO A 56 -17.93 6.19 -8.44
CA PRO A 56 -17.52 5.51 -9.67
C PRO A 56 -16.97 4.12 -9.41
N VAL A 57 -16.32 3.89 -8.26
CA VAL A 57 -15.83 2.56 -7.86
C VAL A 57 -16.98 1.63 -7.56
N ALA A 58 -17.98 2.09 -6.80
CA ALA A 58 -19.16 1.29 -6.53
C ALA A 58 -19.94 0.94 -7.81
N ALA A 59 -20.01 1.86 -8.78
CA ALA A 59 -20.62 1.60 -10.08
C ALA A 59 -19.83 0.56 -10.89
N LEU A 60 -18.49 0.62 -10.85
CA LEU A 60 -17.63 -0.36 -11.53
C LEU A 60 -17.78 -1.75 -10.90
N VAL A 61 -17.71 -1.87 -9.57
CA VAL A 61 -17.91 -3.14 -8.85
C VAL A 61 -19.26 -3.79 -9.19
N ARG A 62 -20.33 -3.01 -9.29
CA ARG A 62 -21.67 -3.56 -9.66
C ARG A 62 -21.72 -4.12 -11.08
N ARG A 63 -20.94 -3.57 -12.02
CA ARG A 63 -20.91 -4.05 -13.43
C ARG A 63 -20.04 -5.27 -13.64
N MET A 64 -19.04 -5.50 -12.77
CA MET A 64 -18.13 -6.62 -12.90
C MET A 64 -18.82 -7.95 -12.65
N SER A 65 -18.53 -8.94 -13.49
CA SER A 65 -18.92 -10.33 -13.25
C SER A 65 -18.21 -10.90 -12.00
N THR A 66 -18.76 -11.95 -11.41
CA THR A 66 -18.08 -12.67 -10.31
C THR A 66 -16.69 -13.18 -10.75
N ALA A 67 -16.56 -13.61 -12.00
CA ALA A 67 -15.30 -14.09 -12.56
C ALA A 67 -14.24 -12.96 -12.62
N ASP A 68 -14.61 -11.78 -13.10
CA ASP A 68 -13.71 -10.62 -13.17
C ASP A 68 -13.32 -10.14 -11.78
N LYS A 69 -14.28 -10.09 -10.85
CA LYS A 69 -14.01 -9.76 -9.44
C LYS A 69 -13.00 -10.71 -8.82
N VAL A 70 -13.14 -12.02 -9.07
CA VAL A 70 -12.16 -13.02 -8.60
C VAL A 70 -10.81 -12.78 -9.25
N GLY A 71 -10.76 -12.43 -10.53
CA GLY A 71 -9.52 -12.08 -11.22
C GLY A 71 -8.77 -10.96 -10.53
N GLN A 72 -9.47 -9.88 -10.10
CA GLN A 72 -8.85 -8.75 -9.42
C GLN A 72 -8.14 -9.11 -8.10
N LEU A 73 -8.40 -10.26 -7.51
CA LEU A 73 -7.73 -10.72 -6.33
C LEU A 73 -6.31 -11.26 -6.61
N PHE A 74 -5.93 -11.52 -7.86
CA PHE A 74 -4.68 -12.20 -8.19
C PHE A 74 -3.58 -11.25 -8.68
N ILE A 75 -2.35 -11.50 -8.23
CA ILE A 75 -1.10 -10.88 -8.71
C ILE A 75 -0.15 -12.02 -9.14
N PRO A 76 -0.32 -12.59 -10.34
CA PRO A 76 0.56 -13.63 -10.87
C PRO A 76 1.90 -13.07 -11.38
N THR A 77 2.87 -13.96 -11.57
CA THR A 77 4.12 -13.68 -12.29
C THR A 77 3.87 -13.58 -13.80
N VAL A 78 4.74 -12.82 -14.48
CA VAL A 78 4.78 -12.73 -15.95
C VAL A 78 6.05 -13.43 -16.45
N GLN A 79 5.94 -14.11 -17.59
CA GLN A 79 7.09 -14.73 -18.23
C GLN A 79 7.67 -13.82 -19.33
N GLY A 80 9.00 -13.83 -19.47
CA GLY A 80 9.69 -13.13 -20.55
C GLY A 80 9.74 -11.61 -20.42
N THR A 81 10.19 -10.95 -21.47
CA THR A 81 10.51 -9.52 -21.49
C THR A 81 9.58 -8.71 -22.39
N THR A 82 8.55 -9.32 -22.96
CA THR A 82 7.58 -8.69 -23.85
C THR A 82 6.15 -8.94 -23.37
N ALA A 83 5.24 -8.04 -23.65
CA ALA A 83 3.84 -8.16 -23.26
C ALA A 83 3.13 -9.36 -23.93
N ALA A 84 3.58 -9.82 -25.07
CA ALA A 84 2.96 -10.92 -25.82
C ALA A 84 2.86 -12.20 -24.96
N THR A 85 3.86 -12.49 -24.13
CA THR A 85 3.89 -13.68 -23.27
C THR A 85 2.90 -13.61 -22.11
N GLY A 86 2.55 -12.39 -21.63
CA GLY A 86 1.61 -12.19 -20.53
C GLY A 86 0.17 -11.84 -20.96
N ALA A 87 0.01 -11.32 -22.19
CA ALA A 87 -1.27 -10.78 -22.66
C ALA A 87 -2.42 -11.81 -22.63
N ALA A 88 -2.16 -13.06 -23.01
CA ALA A 88 -3.16 -14.12 -22.97
C ALA A 88 -3.63 -14.45 -21.54
N MET A 89 -2.71 -14.44 -20.56
CA MET A 89 -3.02 -14.62 -19.15
C MET A 89 -3.85 -13.44 -18.62
N VAL A 90 -3.47 -12.21 -18.97
CA VAL A 90 -4.20 -10.98 -18.57
C VAL A 90 -5.61 -11.01 -19.13
N ALA A 91 -5.78 -11.31 -20.43
CA ALA A 91 -7.10 -11.38 -21.09
C ALA A 91 -7.98 -12.53 -20.55
N LYS A 92 -7.37 -13.65 -20.11
CA LYS A 92 -8.13 -14.80 -19.61
C LYS A 92 -8.61 -14.63 -18.18
N TYR A 93 -7.80 -14.06 -17.30
CA TYR A 93 -8.08 -14.05 -15.87
C TYR A 93 -8.41 -12.67 -15.31
N HIS A 94 -8.22 -11.60 -16.06
CA HIS A 94 -8.40 -10.20 -15.65
C HIS A 94 -7.78 -9.91 -14.27
N PRO A 95 -6.47 -10.22 -14.05
CA PRO A 95 -5.86 -10.12 -12.73
C PRO A 95 -5.85 -8.67 -12.23
N GLY A 96 -5.85 -8.50 -10.91
CA GLY A 96 -5.72 -7.19 -10.28
C GLY A 96 -4.35 -6.56 -10.48
N GLY A 97 -3.33 -7.38 -10.67
CA GLY A 97 -1.96 -6.95 -10.94
C GLY A 97 -1.09 -8.07 -11.48
N VAL A 98 0.19 -7.74 -11.67
CA VAL A 98 1.27 -8.68 -12.00
C VAL A 98 2.53 -8.30 -11.24
N ILE A 99 3.43 -9.24 -11.00
CA ILE A 99 4.73 -8.97 -10.37
C ILE A 99 5.87 -9.29 -11.35
N TYR A 100 6.88 -8.40 -11.37
CA TYR A 100 8.11 -8.55 -12.14
C TYR A 100 9.28 -9.06 -11.29
N PHE A 101 10.13 -9.85 -11.94
CA PHE A 101 11.41 -10.34 -11.44
C PHE A 101 12.54 -10.00 -12.42
N PRO A 102 13.82 -10.21 -12.06
CA PRO A 102 14.96 -9.88 -12.93
C PRO A 102 14.91 -10.46 -14.34
N ASN A 103 14.24 -11.62 -14.52
CA ASN A 103 14.05 -12.24 -15.84
C ASN A 103 13.13 -11.44 -16.78
N ASN A 104 12.33 -10.48 -16.23
CA ASN A 104 11.48 -9.58 -17.01
C ASN A 104 12.20 -8.25 -17.36
N LEU A 105 13.27 -7.90 -16.64
CA LEU A 105 13.79 -6.54 -16.53
C LEU A 105 15.20 -6.47 -17.17
N ARG A 106 15.32 -5.81 -18.33
CA ARG A 106 16.58 -5.68 -19.07
C ARG A 106 17.11 -4.25 -19.13
N THR A 107 16.24 -3.31 -19.52
CA THR A 107 16.55 -1.87 -19.61
C THR A 107 15.30 -1.07 -19.23
N ALA A 108 15.47 0.18 -18.85
CA ALA A 108 14.35 1.07 -18.49
C ALA A 108 13.32 1.17 -19.64
N ARG A 109 13.75 1.40 -20.87
CA ARG A 109 12.89 1.46 -22.06
C ARG A 109 12.14 0.15 -22.31
N GLN A 110 12.83 -0.99 -22.23
CA GLN A 110 12.19 -2.30 -22.44
C GLN A 110 11.13 -2.55 -21.37
N THR A 111 11.41 -2.26 -20.09
CA THR A 111 10.44 -2.44 -19.00
C THR A 111 9.24 -1.55 -19.16
N ALA A 112 9.42 -0.26 -19.50
CA ALA A 112 8.29 0.65 -19.79
C ALA A 112 7.44 0.15 -20.96
N THR A 113 8.06 -0.40 -22.01
CA THR A 113 7.34 -0.99 -23.15
C THR A 113 6.56 -2.23 -22.75
N LEU A 114 7.13 -3.11 -21.93
CA LEU A 114 6.46 -4.28 -21.35
C LEU A 114 5.26 -3.86 -20.52
N SER A 115 5.43 -2.91 -19.59
CA SER A 115 4.39 -2.38 -18.71
C SER A 115 3.22 -1.79 -19.53
N ASN A 116 3.52 -0.90 -20.48
CA ASN A 116 2.50 -0.35 -21.38
C ASN A 116 1.77 -1.42 -22.20
N GLY A 117 2.48 -2.45 -22.64
CA GLY A 117 1.89 -3.55 -23.40
C GLY A 117 0.91 -4.37 -22.57
N LEU A 118 1.25 -4.68 -21.32
CA LEU A 118 0.35 -5.39 -20.39
C LEU A 118 -0.84 -4.52 -19.98
N GLN A 119 -0.64 -3.21 -19.76
CA GLN A 119 -1.74 -2.28 -19.52
C GLN A 119 -2.71 -2.23 -20.71
N ARG A 120 -2.21 -2.22 -21.96
CA ARG A 120 -3.08 -2.30 -23.15
C ARG A 120 -3.85 -3.63 -23.21
N ALA A 121 -3.23 -4.74 -22.79
CA ALA A 121 -3.93 -6.03 -22.73
C ALA A 121 -5.05 -6.02 -21.66
N ALA A 122 -4.80 -5.37 -20.51
CA ALA A 122 -5.79 -5.23 -19.44
C ALA A 122 -6.92 -4.26 -19.78
N ALA A 123 -6.66 -3.23 -20.57
CA ALA A 123 -7.66 -2.22 -20.95
C ALA A 123 -8.62 -2.68 -22.05
N LYS A 124 -8.45 -3.89 -22.64
CA LYS A 124 -9.40 -4.43 -23.60
C LYS A 124 -10.74 -4.69 -22.94
N ASP A 125 -11.81 -4.53 -23.71
CA ASP A 125 -13.19 -4.85 -23.30
C ASP A 125 -13.59 -4.17 -21.97
N ASP A 126 -13.22 -2.89 -21.80
CA ASP A 126 -13.46 -2.08 -20.60
C ASP A 126 -12.82 -2.67 -19.31
N GLY A 127 -11.72 -3.41 -19.46
CA GLY A 127 -11.00 -4.03 -18.36
C GLY A 127 -10.32 -3.02 -17.41
N VAL A 128 -9.96 -3.52 -16.24
CA VAL A 128 -9.33 -2.72 -15.17
C VAL A 128 -7.81 -2.70 -15.34
N PRO A 129 -7.16 -1.51 -15.33
CA PRO A 129 -5.71 -1.42 -15.33
C PRO A 129 -5.03 -2.19 -14.21
N LEU A 130 -3.82 -2.71 -14.48
CA LEU A 130 -3.05 -3.56 -13.59
C LEU A 130 -2.29 -2.74 -12.54
N LEU A 131 -2.20 -3.31 -11.33
CA LEU A 131 -1.00 -3.11 -10.51
C LEU A 131 0.16 -3.83 -11.19
N ILE A 132 1.29 -3.15 -11.34
CA ILE A 132 2.54 -3.76 -11.81
C ILE A 132 3.54 -3.58 -10.69
N GLY A 133 3.85 -4.67 -9.99
CA GLY A 133 4.64 -4.68 -8.78
C GLY A 133 6.02 -5.30 -8.95
N THR A 134 6.90 -5.00 -7.99
CA THR A 134 8.20 -5.65 -7.82
C THR A 134 8.63 -5.54 -6.34
N ASP A 135 9.67 -6.28 -5.93
CA ASP A 135 10.36 -6.10 -4.65
C ASP A 135 11.63 -5.26 -4.88
N GLU A 136 11.54 -3.96 -4.71
CA GLU A 136 12.69 -3.07 -4.78
C GLU A 136 12.97 -2.46 -3.41
N GLU A 137 13.41 -3.31 -2.47
CA GLU A 137 13.72 -2.92 -1.08
C GLU A 137 15.06 -2.17 -0.97
N GLN A 138 15.83 -2.12 -2.06
CA GLN A 138 17.23 -1.71 -2.10
C GLN A 138 18.18 -2.69 -1.36
N GLY A 139 19.44 -2.35 -1.25
CA GLY A 139 20.43 -3.22 -0.62
C GLY A 139 20.52 -4.58 -1.30
N ILE A 140 20.21 -5.66 -0.55
CA ILE A 140 20.31 -7.05 -1.04
C ILE A 140 19.07 -7.53 -1.80
N VAL A 141 17.94 -6.85 -1.67
CA VAL A 141 16.70 -7.16 -2.40
C VAL A 141 16.41 -6.04 -3.39
N SER A 142 16.89 -6.22 -4.59
CA SER A 142 16.70 -5.30 -5.70
C SER A 142 16.57 -6.09 -7.00
N ARG A 143 15.50 -5.83 -7.76
CA ARG A 143 15.12 -6.59 -8.95
C ARG A 143 15.55 -5.94 -10.26
N LEU A 144 15.62 -4.60 -10.30
CA LEU A 144 15.96 -3.87 -11.51
C LEU A 144 17.48 -3.71 -11.63
N PRO A 145 18.13 -4.31 -12.65
CA PRO A 145 19.60 -4.26 -12.78
C PRO A 145 20.15 -2.87 -13.12
N TYR A 146 19.27 -1.97 -13.58
CA TYR A 146 19.60 -0.62 -14.06
C TYR A 146 19.15 0.51 -13.10
N ILE A 147 18.48 0.18 -11.97
CA ILE A 147 18.01 1.17 -11.00
C ILE A 147 19.18 1.79 -10.21
N THR A 148 19.00 3.02 -9.75
CA THR A 148 19.94 3.67 -8.81
C THR A 148 19.99 2.89 -7.50
N ARG A 149 21.21 2.45 -7.09
CA ARG A 149 21.39 1.59 -5.92
C ARG A 149 21.61 2.39 -4.66
N PHE A 150 20.87 2.02 -3.60
CA PHE A 150 21.05 2.53 -2.25
C PHE A 150 21.51 1.43 -1.29
N PRO A 151 22.10 1.79 -0.13
CA PRO A 151 22.44 0.85 0.93
C PRO A 151 21.22 0.12 1.48
N THR A 152 21.46 -0.92 2.31
CA THR A 152 20.39 -1.64 3.02
C THR A 152 19.68 -0.75 4.03
N ASN A 153 18.44 -1.07 4.37
CA ASN A 153 17.66 -0.30 5.37
C ASN A 153 18.40 -0.21 6.71
N LYS A 154 19.05 -1.30 7.16
CA LYS A 154 19.87 -1.28 8.37
C LYS A 154 21.04 -0.28 8.28
N ALA A 155 21.65 -0.15 7.11
CA ALA A 155 22.74 0.81 6.90
C ALA A 155 22.22 2.24 6.82
N LEU A 156 21.05 2.48 6.22
CA LEU A 156 20.39 3.79 6.20
C LEU A 156 20.02 4.25 7.62
N ALA A 157 19.46 3.36 8.43
CA ALA A 157 19.09 3.63 9.81
C ALA A 157 20.31 3.99 10.70
N SER A 158 21.51 3.51 10.35
CA SER A 158 22.73 3.77 11.14
C SER A 158 23.48 5.05 10.77
N THR A 159 22.96 5.88 9.88
CA THR A 159 23.60 7.15 9.50
C THR A 159 23.32 8.25 10.53
N LYS A 160 24.03 9.39 10.41
CA LYS A 160 23.76 10.56 11.26
C LYS A 160 22.45 11.29 10.92
N ASN A 161 21.91 11.06 9.71
CA ASN A 161 20.69 11.69 9.22
C ASN A 161 19.77 10.62 8.60
N PRO A 162 19.27 9.63 9.38
CA PRO A 162 18.57 8.48 8.85
C PRO A 162 17.27 8.87 8.11
N ASP A 163 16.54 9.87 8.59
CA ASP A 163 15.31 10.36 7.97
C ASP A 163 15.53 10.87 6.54
N ASP A 164 16.55 11.69 6.33
CA ASP A 164 16.85 12.24 5.01
C ASP A 164 17.37 11.16 4.05
N ASP A 165 18.17 10.24 4.56
CA ASP A 165 18.74 9.16 3.77
C ASP A 165 17.67 8.13 3.37
N VAL A 166 16.76 7.76 4.28
CA VAL A 166 15.60 6.88 4.00
C VAL A 166 14.63 7.56 3.03
N ARG A 167 14.29 8.84 3.29
CA ARG A 167 13.43 9.64 2.39
C ARG A 167 14.01 9.72 0.98
N THR A 168 15.31 9.99 0.87
CA THR A 168 16.00 10.08 -0.43
C THR A 168 15.97 8.74 -1.15
N ALA A 169 16.28 7.64 -0.47
CA ALA A 169 16.27 6.31 -1.06
C ALA A 169 14.89 5.92 -1.56
N ALA A 170 13.86 6.07 -0.71
CA ALA A 170 12.47 5.73 -1.07
C ALA A 170 11.94 6.60 -2.22
N ARG A 171 12.20 7.93 -2.19
CA ARG A 171 11.79 8.85 -3.25
C ARG A 171 12.40 8.47 -4.61
N VAL A 172 13.72 8.33 -4.66
CA VAL A 172 14.42 8.01 -5.93
C VAL A 172 13.98 6.64 -6.46
N THR A 173 13.85 5.64 -5.57
CA THR A 173 13.33 4.32 -5.95
C THR A 173 11.93 4.42 -6.55
N GLY A 174 11.01 5.13 -5.89
CA GLY A 174 9.63 5.30 -6.37
C GLY A 174 9.56 6.05 -7.70
N GLU A 175 10.34 7.12 -7.88
CA GLU A 175 10.42 7.88 -9.14
C GLU A 175 10.92 7.00 -10.31
N GLU A 176 11.96 6.19 -10.08
CA GLU A 176 12.53 5.31 -11.11
C GLU A 176 11.60 4.14 -11.45
N LEU A 177 10.92 3.55 -10.45
CA LEU A 177 9.90 2.52 -10.67
C LEU A 177 8.73 3.08 -11.50
N ARG A 178 8.22 4.26 -11.13
CA ARG A 178 7.16 4.93 -11.89
C ARG A 178 7.54 5.21 -13.34
N ALA A 179 8.78 5.63 -13.59
CA ALA A 179 9.28 5.93 -14.93
C ALA A 179 9.23 4.72 -15.88
N VAL A 180 9.34 3.50 -15.34
CA VAL A 180 9.27 2.25 -16.13
C VAL A 180 7.88 1.59 -16.09
N GLY A 181 6.86 2.28 -15.53
CA GLY A 181 5.50 1.78 -15.46
C GLY A 181 5.26 0.72 -14.38
N ILE A 182 6.20 0.53 -13.45
CA ILE A 182 5.98 -0.20 -12.20
C ILE A 182 5.31 0.79 -11.27
N ASN A 183 4.08 0.48 -10.83
CA ASN A 183 3.23 1.38 -10.03
C ASN A 183 3.01 0.86 -8.60
N GLN A 184 3.62 -0.27 -8.25
CA GLN A 184 3.58 -0.88 -6.91
C GLN A 184 4.98 -1.35 -6.52
N ASP A 185 5.37 -1.09 -5.26
CA ASP A 185 6.58 -1.67 -4.66
C ASP A 185 6.21 -2.44 -3.38
N PHE A 186 6.72 -3.66 -3.25
CA PHE A 186 6.59 -4.44 -2.02
C PHE A 186 7.67 -4.01 -1.01
N ALA A 187 7.62 -2.74 -0.63
CA ALA A 187 8.47 -2.04 0.33
C ALA A 187 7.66 -0.91 1.02
N PRO A 188 8.07 -0.48 2.23
CA PRO A 188 9.24 -0.88 3.02
C PRO A 188 9.01 -2.12 3.90
N VAL A 189 10.14 -2.72 4.36
CA VAL A 189 10.13 -3.76 5.39
C VAL A 189 9.88 -3.13 6.76
N ALA A 190 8.84 -3.59 7.46
CA ALA A 190 8.40 -3.10 8.77
C ALA A 190 8.73 -4.06 9.93
N ASP A 191 9.45 -5.15 9.63
CA ASP A 191 9.84 -6.14 10.63
C ASP A 191 10.87 -5.58 11.60
N VAL A 192 10.66 -5.74 12.91
CA VAL A 192 11.62 -5.39 13.96
C VAL A 192 12.57 -6.58 14.18
N ASN A 193 13.80 -6.49 13.68
CA ASN A 193 14.72 -7.63 13.63
C ASN A 193 15.46 -7.84 14.95
N VAL A 194 14.76 -8.36 15.96
CA VAL A 194 15.34 -8.63 17.29
C VAL A 194 16.18 -9.89 17.34
N ASN A 195 15.98 -10.84 16.43
CA ASN A 195 16.80 -12.03 16.34
C ASN A 195 17.99 -11.80 15.39
N PRO A 196 19.22 -11.67 15.91
CA PRO A 196 20.40 -11.44 15.07
C PRO A 196 20.72 -12.61 14.13
N ARG A 197 20.16 -13.80 14.39
CA ARG A 197 20.30 -15.00 13.55
C ARG A 197 19.15 -15.19 12.57
N ASN A 198 18.28 -14.18 12.42
CA ASN A 198 17.18 -14.25 11.46
C ASN A 198 17.74 -14.37 10.03
N PRO A 199 17.48 -15.51 9.32
CA PRO A 199 18.09 -15.76 8.02
C PRO A 199 17.41 -15.01 6.87
N VAL A 200 16.21 -14.42 7.12
CA VAL A 200 15.34 -13.84 6.08
C VAL A 200 15.34 -12.32 6.12
N ILE A 201 15.23 -11.72 7.29
CA ILE A 201 15.07 -10.28 7.46
C ILE A 201 16.42 -9.59 7.60
N GLY A 202 17.12 -9.76 8.68
CA GLY A 202 18.49 -9.25 8.87
C GLY A 202 18.63 -7.77 8.47
N VAL A 203 19.49 -7.52 7.48
CA VAL A 203 19.80 -6.16 6.97
C VAL A 203 18.68 -5.50 6.17
N ARG A 204 17.61 -6.22 5.85
CA ARG A 204 16.40 -5.68 5.20
C ARG A 204 15.56 -4.82 6.15
N SER A 205 15.63 -5.09 7.46
CA SER A 205 15.00 -4.28 8.50
C SER A 205 15.78 -2.99 8.76
N PHE A 206 15.10 -1.94 9.23
CA PHE A 206 15.75 -0.71 9.75
C PHE A 206 16.48 -0.98 11.08
N GLY A 207 16.09 -1.96 11.89
CA GLY A 207 16.75 -2.25 13.16
C GLY A 207 16.02 -3.22 14.06
N ALA A 208 16.40 -3.18 15.34
CA ALA A 208 15.84 -4.02 16.40
C ALA A 208 15.05 -3.21 17.45
N ASP A 209 15.09 -1.88 17.38
CA ASP A 209 14.28 -1.01 18.24
C ASP A 209 12.93 -0.73 17.53
N PRO A 210 11.78 -1.11 18.16
CA PRO A 210 10.47 -0.96 17.52
C PRO A 210 10.08 0.51 17.27
N LYS A 211 10.58 1.45 18.06
CA LYS A 211 10.27 2.89 17.88
C LYS A 211 11.04 3.47 16.70
N GLU A 212 12.32 3.12 16.59
CA GLU A 212 13.16 3.54 15.47
C GLU A 212 12.65 2.94 14.16
N VAL A 213 12.34 1.64 14.13
CA VAL A 213 11.77 0.97 12.95
C VAL A 213 10.43 1.62 12.57
N ALA A 214 9.55 1.87 13.54
CA ALA A 214 8.26 2.52 13.30
C ALA A 214 8.43 3.92 12.70
N HIS A 215 9.33 4.73 13.25
CA HIS A 215 9.62 6.06 12.75
C HIS A 215 10.12 6.03 11.29
N LEU A 216 11.15 5.23 11.00
CA LEU A 216 11.72 5.15 9.65
C LEU A 216 10.78 4.51 8.62
N VAL A 217 9.92 3.58 9.03
CA VAL A 217 8.83 3.06 8.20
C VAL A 217 7.87 4.20 7.82
N GLY A 218 7.49 5.07 8.75
CA GLY A 218 6.67 6.25 8.47
C GLY A 218 7.32 7.18 7.44
N VAL A 219 8.60 7.49 7.61
CA VAL A 219 9.39 8.31 6.67
C VAL A 219 9.42 7.69 5.27
N ALA A 220 9.65 6.37 5.18
CA ALA A 220 9.69 5.66 3.90
C ALA A 220 8.31 5.64 3.22
N VAL A 221 7.23 5.38 3.98
CA VAL A 221 5.85 5.37 3.48
C VAL A 221 5.49 6.73 2.87
N ASP A 222 5.75 7.83 3.57
CA ASP A 222 5.48 9.18 3.06
C ASP A 222 6.25 9.47 1.77
N ALA A 223 7.53 9.07 1.71
CA ALA A 223 8.38 9.29 0.54
C ALA A 223 7.89 8.49 -0.68
N TYR A 224 7.55 7.21 -0.52
CA TYR A 224 6.96 6.40 -1.59
C TYR A 224 5.63 6.99 -2.07
N ARG A 225 4.75 7.35 -1.13
CA ARG A 225 3.43 7.93 -1.45
C ARG A 225 3.54 9.23 -2.25
N ALA A 226 4.52 10.08 -1.94
CA ALA A 226 4.77 11.32 -2.66
C ALA A 226 5.13 11.10 -4.14
N THR A 227 5.72 9.94 -4.50
CA THR A 227 6.01 9.58 -5.90
C THR A 227 4.80 9.01 -6.65
N GLY A 228 3.69 8.73 -5.95
CA GLY A 228 2.51 8.07 -6.51
C GLY A 228 2.65 6.57 -6.68
N ILE A 229 3.69 5.93 -6.12
CA ILE A 229 3.80 4.47 -6.05
C ILE A 229 2.85 3.90 -5.00
N VAL A 230 2.27 2.74 -5.25
CA VAL A 230 1.58 1.95 -4.23
C VAL A 230 2.64 1.28 -3.37
N ALA A 231 2.83 1.77 -2.15
CA ALA A 231 3.76 1.18 -1.18
C ALA A 231 3.10 0.02 -0.42
N THR A 232 3.90 -0.97 -0.03
CA THR A 232 3.42 -2.17 0.69
C THR A 232 4.33 -2.46 1.87
N VAL A 233 3.88 -2.20 3.10
CA VAL A 233 4.67 -2.61 4.28
C VAL A 233 4.52 -4.10 4.55
N LYS A 234 5.61 -4.73 5.04
CA LYS A 234 5.72 -6.18 5.23
C LYS A 234 6.65 -6.54 6.39
N HIS A 235 6.43 -7.68 7.03
CA HIS A 235 5.48 -8.78 6.80
C HIS A 235 4.58 -8.92 8.04
N PHE A 236 3.32 -8.56 7.94
CA PHE A 236 2.39 -8.59 9.08
C PHE A 236 2.09 -10.04 9.53
N PRO A 237 2.09 -10.36 10.82
CA PRO A 237 2.13 -9.49 12.02
C PRO A 237 3.54 -9.17 12.56
N GLY A 238 4.62 -9.46 11.84
CA GLY A 238 6.02 -9.23 12.20
C GLY A 238 6.85 -10.51 12.04
N HIS A 239 7.90 -10.45 11.21
CA HIS A 239 8.77 -11.57 10.85
C HIS A 239 10.19 -11.46 11.47
N GLY A 240 10.39 -10.48 12.37
CA GLY A 240 11.73 -10.10 12.84
C GLY A 240 12.37 -11.05 13.85
N ASP A 241 11.57 -11.93 14.50
CA ASP A 241 12.06 -12.91 15.49
C ASP A 241 11.90 -14.36 15.02
N THR A 242 12.27 -14.65 13.77
CA THR A 242 12.30 -16.02 13.26
C THR A 242 13.72 -16.57 13.21
N ALA A 243 13.85 -17.89 13.39
CA ALA A 243 15.09 -18.64 13.15
C ALA A 243 14.94 -19.59 11.93
N THR A 244 13.77 -19.61 11.30
CA THR A 244 13.44 -20.45 10.14
C THR A 244 13.04 -19.57 8.97
N ASP A 245 13.50 -19.95 7.79
CA ASP A 245 13.13 -19.29 6.54
C ASP A 245 11.73 -19.74 6.08
N SER A 246 10.79 -18.81 5.94
CA SER A 246 9.42 -19.07 5.46
C SER A 246 9.35 -19.54 4.00
N HIS A 247 10.42 -19.38 3.22
CA HIS A 247 10.52 -19.94 1.88
C HIS A 247 10.67 -21.47 1.90
N THR A 248 11.25 -22.03 2.96
CA THR A 248 11.59 -23.45 3.06
C THR A 248 10.80 -24.18 4.14
N GLY A 249 10.13 -23.47 5.05
CA GLY A 249 9.38 -24.04 6.16
C GLY A 249 8.28 -23.13 6.66
N LEU A 250 7.62 -23.51 7.76
CA LEU A 250 6.61 -22.71 8.44
C LEU A 250 7.17 -22.21 9.78
N PRO A 251 7.66 -20.96 9.87
CA PRO A 251 8.24 -20.42 11.09
C PRO A 251 7.20 -20.25 12.20
N VAL A 252 7.65 -20.38 13.46
CA VAL A 252 6.83 -20.15 14.65
C VAL A 252 7.47 -19.05 15.50
N ILE A 253 6.73 -17.97 15.76
CA ILE A 253 7.11 -16.89 16.67
C ILE A 253 6.29 -17.01 17.95
N LYS A 254 6.97 -17.12 19.10
CA LYS A 254 6.33 -17.35 20.40
C LYS A 254 6.02 -16.05 21.16
N HIS A 255 5.66 -14.99 20.44
CA HIS A 255 5.25 -13.73 21.06
C HIS A 255 3.85 -13.86 21.64
N SER A 256 3.66 -13.41 22.90
CA SER A 256 2.34 -13.17 23.47
C SER A 256 1.71 -11.92 22.84
N MET A 257 0.40 -11.72 23.02
CA MET A 257 -0.30 -10.49 22.60
C MET A 257 0.42 -9.23 23.14
N ALA A 258 0.77 -9.21 24.41
CA ALA A 258 1.48 -8.07 25.01
C ALA A 258 2.88 -7.85 24.44
N THR A 259 3.59 -8.90 24.03
CA THR A 259 4.89 -8.79 23.37
C THR A 259 4.70 -8.24 21.95
N TRP A 260 3.75 -8.77 21.21
CA TRP A 260 3.41 -8.30 19.87
C TRP A 260 3.03 -6.81 19.85
N GLU A 261 2.15 -6.37 20.79
CA GLU A 261 1.74 -4.96 20.91
C GLU A 261 2.91 -4.01 21.15
N ARG A 262 3.91 -4.44 21.90
CA ARG A 262 5.08 -3.63 22.22
C ARG A 262 6.17 -3.67 21.16
N LEU A 263 6.33 -4.81 20.50
CA LEU A 263 7.49 -5.09 19.64
C LEU A 263 7.13 -5.03 18.15
N ASP A 264 6.15 -5.82 17.70
CA ASP A 264 5.90 -6.02 16.28
C ASP A 264 4.85 -5.07 15.71
N ALA A 265 3.85 -4.68 16.52
CA ALA A 265 2.74 -3.84 16.08
C ALA A 265 3.11 -2.38 15.76
N PRO A 266 4.05 -1.70 16.48
CA PRO A 266 4.30 -0.26 16.30
C PRO A 266 4.64 0.16 14.88
N PRO A 267 5.49 -0.53 14.08
CA PRO A 267 5.75 -0.14 12.70
C PRO A 267 4.50 -0.19 11.81
N PHE A 268 3.62 -1.16 12.01
CA PHE A 268 2.36 -1.26 11.26
C PHE A 268 1.37 -0.19 11.68
N GLN A 269 1.27 0.13 12.97
CA GLN A 269 0.46 1.23 13.48
C GLN A 269 0.89 2.57 12.86
N THR A 270 2.20 2.82 12.83
CA THR A 270 2.75 4.02 12.18
C THR A 270 2.45 4.02 10.68
N ALA A 271 2.67 2.92 9.98
CA ALA A 271 2.34 2.83 8.55
C ALA A 271 0.87 3.12 8.27
N ILE A 272 -0.06 2.63 9.11
CA ILE A 272 -1.50 2.91 9.02
C ILE A 272 -1.77 4.41 9.25
N ALA A 273 -1.17 5.02 10.27
CA ALA A 273 -1.29 6.45 10.54
C ALA A 273 -0.75 7.32 9.39
N HIS A 274 0.25 6.84 8.65
CA HIS A 274 0.79 7.44 7.43
C HIS A 274 0.04 7.02 6.15
N HIS A 275 -1.16 6.43 6.29
CA HIS A 275 -2.05 6.05 5.19
C HIS A 275 -1.41 5.10 4.18
N ILE A 276 -0.75 4.04 4.64
CA ILE A 276 -0.19 3.01 3.77
C ILE A 276 -1.25 2.37 2.87
N ASP A 277 -0.92 2.15 1.60
CA ASP A 277 -1.84 1.59 0.61
C ASP A 277 -2.09 0.10 0.81
N MET A 278 -1.00 -0.65 1.06
CA MET A 278 -1.04 -2.10 1.19
C MET A 278 -0.24 -2.59 2.39
N ILE A 279 -0.73 -3.67 2.99
CA ILE A 279 0.00 -4.46 4.00
C ILE A 279 0.11 -5.89 3.49
N MET A 280 1.35 -6.41 3.43
CA MET A 280 1.63 -7.80 3.08
C MET A 280 1.68 -8.67 4.33
N THR A 281 1.01 -9.83 4.28
CA THR A 281 0.98 -10.80 5.37
C THR A 281 2.20 -11.71 5.36
N ALA A 282 2.53 -12.31 6.52
CA ALA A 282 3.59 -13.32 6.63
C ALA A 282 3.03 -14.74 6.71
N HIS A 283 3.76 -15.71 6.15
CA HIS A 283 3.48 -17.14 6.34
C HIS A 283 4.20 -17.64 7.60
N ILE A 284 3.74 -17.19 8.78
CA ILE A 284 4.29 -17.54 10.10
C ILE A 284 3.14 -17.92 11.04
N VAL A 285 3.42 -18.80 11.99
CA VAL A 285 2.51 -19.17 13.07
C VAL A 285 2.89 -18.38 14.32
N VAL A 286 1.93 -17.73 14.96
CA VAL A 286 2.11 -16.98 16.20
C VAL A 286 1.07 -17.45 17.21
N PRO A 287 1.35 -18.52 18.00
CA PRO A 287 0.34 -19.15 18.87
C PRO A 287 -0.23 -18.21 19.95
N GLY A 288 0.51 -17.18 20.35
CA GLY A 288 0.02 -16.18 21.30
C GLY A 288 -0.93 -15.15 20.70
N LEU A 289 -1.12 -15.15 19.36
CA LEU A 289 -2.11 -14.33 18.63
C LEU A 289 -3.27 -15.17 18.11
N ASP A 290 -2.99 -16.39 17.67
CA ASP A 290 -3.97 -17.37 17.17
C ASP A 290 -3.46 -18.78 17.45
N ASP A 291 -4.18 -19.53 18.29
CA ASP A 291 -3.86 -20.89 18.71
C ASP A 291 -4.28 -21.99 17.72
N SER A 292 -4.91 -21.62 16.59
CA SER A 292 -5.33 -22.57 15.54
C SER A 292 -4.17 -23.30 14.85
N GLY A 293 -2.95 -22.78 14.98
CA GLY A 293 -1.76 -23.24 14.26
C GLY A 293 -1.82 -22.94 12.75
N ASP A 294 -2.72 -22.04 12.30
CA ASP A 294 -2.73 -21.56 10.93
C ASP A 294 -1.66 -20.47 10.73
N PRO A 295 -1.04 -20.39 9.54
CA PRO A 295 -0.24 -19.24 9.19
C PRO A 295 -1.04 -17.95 9.32
N ALA A 296 -0.42 -16.85 9.74
CA ALA A 296 -1.06 -15.56 9.89
C ALA A 296 -1.84 -15.12 8.63
N THR A 297 -1.31 -15.42 7.44
CA THR A 297 -1.98 -15.22 6.14
C THR A 297 -3.35 -15.89 6.04
N MET A 298 -3.60 -16.98 6.78
CA MET A 298 -4.84 -17.75 6.74
C MET A 298 -5.66 -17.64 8.04
N SER A 299 -5.19 -16.86 8.99
CA SER A 299 -5.83 -16.62 10.28
C SER A 299 -6.81 -15.44 10.22
N LYS A 300 -8.09 -15.72 10.44
CA LYS A 300 -9.10 -14.68 10.58
C LYS A 300 -8.85 -13.83 11.84
N THR A 301 -8.39 -14.45 12.92
CA THR A 301 -8.02 -13.75 14.17
C THR A 301 -6.95 -12.68 13.88
N VAL A 302 -5.92 -13.04 13.08
CA VAL A 302 -4.83 -12.11 12.75
C VAL A 302 -5.26 -11.08 11.72
N LEU A 303 -5.83 -11.47 10.57
CA LEU A 303 -6.11 -10.52 9.48
C LEU A 303 -7.36 -9.69 9.72
N THR A 304 -8.44 -10.28 10.23
CA THR A 304 -9.65 -9.53 10.56
C THR A 304 -9.55 -8.97 11.96
N GLY A 305 -9.35 -9.79 12.98
CA GLY A 305 -9.38 -9.36 14.38
C GLY A 305 -8.26 -8.37 14.74
N LEU A 306 -7.01 -8.67 14.40
CA LEU A 306 -5.91 -7.75 14.78
C LEU A 306 -5.73 -6.62 13.76
N LEU A 307 -5.61 -6.93 12.47
CA LEU A 307 -5.27 -5.89 11.49
C LEU A 307 -6.46 -4.97 11.18
N ARG A 308 -7.66 -5.53 10.94
CA ARG A 308 -8.85 -4.72 10.63
C ARG A 308 -9.47 -4.09 11.86
N ASP A 309 -9.86 -4.95 12.84
CA ASP A 309 -10.71 -4.50 13.95
C ASP A 309 -9.88 -3.78 15.02
N LYS A 310 -8.70 -4.31 15.42
CA LYS A 310 -7.88 -3.72 16.48
C LYS A 310 -7.01 -2.55 15.98
N LEU A 311 -6.32 -2.69 14.84
CA LEU A 311 -5.46 -1.64 14.29
C LEU A 311 -6.20 -0.66 13.37
N GLY A 312 -7.46 -0.93 12.99
CA GLY A 312 -8.30 -0.04 12.18
C GLY A 312 -7.86 0.07 10.72
N TYR A 313 -7.12 -0.91 10.17
CA TYR A 313 -6.64 -0.84 8.80
C TYR A 313 -7.74 -1.12 7.77
N ASP A 314 -8.03 -0.18 6.89
CA ASP A 314 -9.04 -0.32 5.84
C ASP A 314 -8.45 -0.35 4.40
N GLY A 315 -7.14 -0.31 4.24
CA GLY A 315 -6.46 -0.48 2.96
C GLY A 315 -6.43 -1.93 2.47
N VAL A 316 -5.65 -2.19 1.41
CA VAL A 316 -5.55 -3.51 0.77
C VAL A 316 -4.61 -4.43 1.56
N VAL A 317 -5.05 -5.65 1.84
CA VAL A 317 -4.22 -6.73 2.39
C VAL A 317 -3.84 -7.69 1.28
N VAL A 318 -2.53 -7.84 1.04
CA VAL A 318 -1.97 -8.80 0.09
C VAL A 318 -1.25 -9.92 0.83
N THR A 319 -1.34 -11.15 0.35
CA THR A 319 -0.52 -12.24 0.89
C THR A 319 0.94 -12.06 0.51
N ASP A 320 1.87 -12.58 1.30
CA ASP A 320 3.18 -12.95 0.77
C ASP A 320 3.01 -14.03 -0.31
N SER A 321 4.09 -14.36 -1.01
CA SER A 321 4.06 -15.30 -2.13
C SER A 321 3.43 -16.64 -1.74
N LEU A 322 2.30 -16.99 -2.37
CA LEU A 322 1.68 -18.31 -2.17
C LEU A 322 2.49 -19.47 -2.78
N SER A 323 3.62 -19.17 -3.46
CA SER A 323 4.58 -20.19 -3.90
C SER A 323 5.51 -20.67 -2.78
N MET A 324 5.56 -19.97 -1.64
CA MET A 324 6.41 -20.33 -0.51
C MET A 324 5.89 -21.58 0.20
N ALA A 325 6.81 -22.37 0.76
CA ALA A 325 6.47 -23.59 1.49
C ALA A 325 5.56 -23.27 2.69
N GLY A 326 5.86 -22.21 3.44
CA GLY A 326 5.03 -21.76 4.56
C GLY A 326 3.56 -21.49 4.23
N ALA A 327 3.26 -21.17 2.95
CA ALA A 327 1.88 -20.97 2.49
C ALA A 327 1.16 -22.28 2.17
N THR A 328 1.87 -23.29 1.63
CA THR A 328 1.21 -24.43 0.97
C THR A 328 1.35 -25.74 1.72
N MET A 329 2.30 -25.85 2.67
CA MET A 329 2.58 -27.11 3.39
C MET A 329 1.37 -27.69 4.13
N LYS A 330 0.55 -26.83 4.75
CA LYS A 330 -0.58 -27.29 5.59
C LYS A 330 -1.81 -27.68 4.75
N TYR A 331 -2.13 -26.95 3.68
CA TYR A 331 -3.40 -27.05 2.99
C TYR A 331 -3.32 -27.29 1.48
N GLY A 332 -2.13 -27.20 0.90
CA GLY A 332 -1.95 -27.16 -0.55
C GLY A 332 -2.39 -25.81 -1.18
N ALA A 333 -1.89 -25.52 -2.38
CA ALA A 333 -1.98 -24.19 -2.97
C ALA A 333 -3.42 -23.69 -3.25
N PRO A 334 -4.38 -24.50 -3.80
CA PRO A 334 -5.72 -24.01 -4.07
C PRO A 334 -6.50 -23.66 -2.80
N GLU A 335 -6.41 -24.50 -1.77
CA GLU A 335 -7.12 -24.27 -0.50
C GLU A 335 -6.47 -23.13 0.30
N ALA A 336 -5.15 -22.97 0.22
CA ALA A 336 -4.43 -21.84 0.80
C ALA A 336 -4.96 -20.50 0.28
N ALA A 337 -5.19 -20.38 -1.04
CA ALA A 337 -5.78 -19.18 -1.65
C ALA A 337 -7.19 -18.89 -1.10
N VAL A 338 -8.05 -19.92 -1.01
CA VAL A 338 -9.41 -19.78 -0.47
C VAL A 338 -9.39 -19.35 1.00
N ARG A 339 -8.52 -19.95 1.82
CA ARG A 339 -8.38 -19.62 3.24
C ARG A 339 -7.88 -18.22 3.45
N ALA A 340 -6.88 -17.75 2.68
CA ALA A 340 -6.36 -16.40 2.77
C ALA A 340 -7.47 -15.36 2.50
N VAL A 341 -8.29 -15.54 1.45
CA VAL A 341 -9.43 -14.63 1.17
C VAL A 341 -10.45 -14.66 2.31
N ARG A 342 -10.77 -15.84 2.85
CA ARG A 342 -11.70 -15.99 3.98
C ARG A 342 -11.18 -15.37 5.25
N ALA A 343 -9.87 -15.40 5.47
CA ALA A 343 -9.22 -14.79 6.63
C ALA A 343 -9.22 -13.24 6.57
N GLY A 344 -9.28 -12.64 5.38
CA GLY A 344 -9.29 -11.19 5.23
C GLY A 344 -8.34 -10.63 4.19
N ALA A 345 -7.54 -11.46 3.50
CA ALA A 345 -6.69 -11.01 2.41
C ALA A 345 -7.52 -10.56 1.20
N ASP A 346 -7.17 -9.43 0.61
CA ASP A 346 -7.83 -8.87 -0.57
C ASP A 346 -7.12 -9.28 -1.86
N MET A 347 -5.80 -9.49 -1.82
CA MET A 347 -5.02 -9.92 -2.98
C MET A 347 -4.13 -11.12 -2.66
N LEU A 348 -3.90 -11.95 -3.66
CA LEU A 348 -3.20 -13.23 -3.63
C LEU A 348 -1.96 -13.15 -4.51
N LEU A 349 -0.78 -13.03 -3.90
CA LEU A 349 0.48 -12.88 -4.62
C LEU A 349 1.03 -14.25 -5.06
N MET A 350 1.42 -14.36 -6.32
CA MET A 350 2.17 -15.48 -6.89
C MET A 350 1.60 -16.87 -6.56
N PRO A 351 0.34 -17.18 -6.87
CA PRO A 351 -0.14 -18.55 -6.69
C PRO A 351 0.69 -19.50 -7.57
N PRO A 352 1.14 -20.66 -7.05
CA PRO A 352 2.03 -21.57 -7.81
C PRO A 352 1.43 -22.04 -9.14
N ARG A 353 0.11 -22.18 -9.19
CA ARG A 353 -0.69 -22.51 -10.37
C ARG A 353 -1.93 -21.62 -10.42
N LEU A 354 -1.83 -20.51 -11.16
CA LEU A 354 -2.91 -19.51 -11.25
C LEU A 354 -4.26 -20.13 -11.58
N ASP A 355 -4.33 -21.01 -12.59
CA ASP A 355 -5.59 -21.61 -13.04
C ASP A 355 -6.29 -22.40 -11.93
N SER A 356 -5.57 -23.20 -11.15
CA SER A 356 -6.16 -23.99 -10.07
C SER A 356 -6.56 -23.12 -8.86
N ALA A 357 -5.77 -22.12 -8.51
CA ALA A 357 -6.11 -21.18 -7.45
C ALA A 357 -7.32 -20.30 -7.82
N TYR A 358 -7.36 -19.80 -9.05
CA TYR A 358 -8.47 -19.01 -9.57
C TYR A 358 -9.77 -19.82 -9.54
N ARG A 359 -9.77 -21.07 -10.08
CA ARG A 359 -10.94 -21.94 -10.04
C ARG A 359 -11.40 -22.27 -8.62
N ALA A 360 -10.46 -22.51 -7.70
CA ALA A 360 -10.80 -22.79 -6.31
C ALA A 360 -11.49 -21.60 -5.63
N VAL A 361 -10.97 -20.38 -5.81
CA VAL A 361 -11.59 -19.16 -5.27
C VAL A 361 -12.94 -18.90 -5.93
N LEU A 362 -13.05 -19.01 -7.25
CA LEU A 362 -14.31 -18.83 -7.98
C LEU A 362 -15.39 -19.84 -7.52
N THR A 363 -15.02 -21.11 -7.36
CA THR A 363 -15.92 -22.14 -6.83
C THR A 363 -16.32 -21.84 -5.39
N ALA A 364 -15.37 -21.39 -4.54
CA ALA A 364 -15.67 -21.03 -3.15
C ALA A 364 -16.63 -19.83 -3.04
N VAL A 365 -16.55 -18.86 -3.95
CA VAL A 365 -17.53 -17.76 -4.03
C VAL A 365 -18.89 -18.28 -4.47
N ARG A 366 -18.95 -19.07 -5.56
CA ARG A 366 -20.20 -19.60 -6.09
C ARG A 366 -20.93 -20.53 -5.13
N SER A 367 -20.19 -21.25 -4.29
CA SER A 367 -20.75 -22.13 -3.25
C SER A 367 -21.05 -21.42 -1.91
N GLY A 368 -20.77 -20.11 -1.80
CA GLY A 368 -20.95 -19.35 -0.55
C GLY A 368 -19.87 -19.58 0.52
N ARG A 369 -18.85 -20.42 0.28
CA ARG A 369 -17.69 -20.56 1.19
C ARG A 369 -16.93 -19.24 1.38
N ILE A 370 -16.87 -18.42 0.33
CA ILE A 370 -16.49 -17.01 0.37
C ILE A 370 -17.75 -16.21 0.11
N PRO A 371 -18.30 -15.45 1.06
CA PRO A 371 -19.46 -14.61 0.84
C PRO A 371 -19.24 -13.61 -0.31
N GLN A 372 -20.26 -13.36 -1.13
CA GLN A 372 -20.19 -12.37 -2.21
C GLN A 372 -19.81 -10.97 -1.64
N SER A 373 -20.33 -10.62 -0.47
CA SER A 373 -19.97 -9.37 0.21
C SER A 373 -18.48 -9.28 0.53
N ARG A 374 -17.81 -10.38 0.88
CA ARG A 374 -16.36 -10.40 1.12
C ARG A 374 -15.57 -10.16 -0.17
N LEU A 375 -16.02 -10.76 -1.28
CA LEU A 375 -15.43 -10.52 -2.60
C LEU A 375 -15.61 -9.05 -3.00
N ASP A 376 -16.82 -8.50 -2.87
CA ASP A 376 -17.12 -7.11 -3.22
C ASP A 376 -16.33 -6.11 -2.37
N GLN A 377 -16.13 -6.39 -1.09
CA GLN A 377 -15.26 -5.59 -0.21
C GLN A 377 -13.81 -5.56 -0.69
N ALA A 378 -13.24 -6.74 -1.03
CA ALA A 378 -11.88 -6.83 -1.54
C ALA A 378 -11.71 -6.02 -2.82
N VAL A 379 -12.58 -6.25 -3.80
CA VAL A 379 -12.53 -5.54 -5.08
C VAL A 379 -12.73 -4.03 -4.90
N THR A 380 -13.61 -3.62 -4.01
CA THR A 380 -13.81 -2.19 -3.70
C THR A 380 -12.53 -1.55 -3.17
N ARG A 381 -11.83 -2.19 -2.22
CA ARG A 381 -10.55 -1.69 -1.69
C ARG A 381 -9.49 -1.59 -2.79
N ILE A 382 -9.34 -2.63 -3.60
CA ILE A 382 -8.40 -2.66 -4.72
C ILE A 382 -8.69 -1.53 -5.71
N LEU A 383 -9.94 -1.33 -6.10
CA LEU A 383 -10.31 -0.31 -7.08
C LEU A 383 -10.19 1.12 -6.52
N ARG A 384 -10.53 1.34 -5.24
CA ARG A 384 -10.30 2.64 -4.58
C ARG A 384 -8.83 2.99 -4.54
N MET A 385 -7.98 2.08 -4.08
CA MET A 385 -6.53 2.27 -4.09
C MET A 385 -6.02 2.59 -5.50
N LYS A 386 -6.43 1.84 -6.54
CA LYS A 386 -6.08 2.13 -7.93
C LYS A 386 -6.57 3.51 -8.38
N GLN A 387 -7.77 3.91 -7.97
CA GLN A 387 -8.32 5.24 -8.26
C GLN A 387 -7.52 6.34 -7.59
N ASP A 388 -7.24 6.21 -6.29
CA ASP A 388 -6.54 7.21 -5.48
C ASP A 388 -5.09 7.42 -5.96
N ARG A 389 -4.46 6.37 -6.48
CA ARG A 389 -3.13 6.42 -7.11
C ARG A 389 -3.16 6.76 -8.61
N GLY A 390 -4.33 7.11 -9.15
CA GLY A 390 -4.50 7.52 -10.54
C GLY A 390 -4.33 6.41 -11.57
N ILE A 391 -4.17 5.15 -11.15
CA ILE A 391 -3.91 4.00 -12.03
C ILE A 391 -5.08 3.75 -12.97
N LEU A 392 -6.33 3.91 -12.48
CA LEU A 392 -7.52 3.74 -13.33
C LEU A 392 -7.60 4.76 -14.47
N ARG A 393 -6.97 5.93 -14.31
CA ARG A 393 -7.08 7.05 -15.25
C ARG A 393 -5.87 7.16 -16.17
N SER A 394 -4.66 6.88 -15.66
CA SER A 394 -3.41 7.06 -16.41
C SER A 394 -2.43 5.91 -16.13
N PRO A 395 -2.67 4.70 -16.69
CA PRO A 395 -1.85 3.53 -16.46
C PRO A 395 -0.56 3.47 -17.29
N TYR A 396 -0.41 4.37 -18.27
CA TYR A 396 0.72 4.34 -19.22
C TYR A 396 1.83 5.30 -18.84
N VAL A 397 3.05 4.98 -19.28
CA VAL A 397 4.23 5.82 -19.12
C VAL A 397 4.89 6.08 -20.47
N ASP A 398 5.70 7.16 -20.55
CA ASP A 398 6.49 7.46 -21.74
C ASP A 398 7.78 6.62 -21.73
N ALA A 399 7.79 5.54 -22.51
CA ALA A 399 8.94 4.64 -22.61
C ALA A 399 10.20 5.31 -23.22
N SER A 400 10.06 6.43 -23.97
CA SER A 400 11.20 7.15 -24.52
C SER A 400 11.96 7.92 -23.43
N ARG A 401 11.26 8.41 -22.41
CA ARG A 401 11.82 9.18 -21.29
C ARG A 401 12.30 8.31 -20.11
N ALA A 402 11.93 7.04 -20.09
CA ALA A 402 12.29 6.15 -18.99
C ALA A 402 13.81 6.10 -18.71
N ALA A 403 14.62 6.10 -19.77
CA ALA A 403 16.08 6.07 -19.64
C ALA A 403 16.69 7.40 -19.18
N ASP A 404 15.97 8.52 -19.32
CA ASP A 404 16.45 9.84 -18.87
C ASP A 404 16.27 9.99 -17.34
N ILE A 405 15.27 9.33 -16.78
CA ILE A 405 14.90 9.39 -15.35
C ILE A 405 15.69 8.34 -14.56
N VAL A 406 15.63 7.08 -15.03
CA VAL A 406 16.27 5.96 -14.33
C VAL A 406 17.79 6.07 -14.40
N GLY A 407 18.42 6.12 -13.24
CA GLY A 407 19.87 6.30 -13.15
C GLY A 407 20.34 7.67 -13.65
N SER A 408 19.53 8.73 -13.53
CA SER A 408 19.92 10.09 -13.87
C SER A 408 21.17 10.54 -13.10
N ALA A 409 21.83 11.59 -13.57
CA ALA A 409 23.00 12.14 -12.88
C ALA A 409 22.64 12.61 -11.45
N GLU A 410 21.43 13.19 -11.28
CA GLU A 410 20.88 13.62 -10.02
C GLU A 410 20.66 12.45 -9.07
N HIS A 411 19.97 11.39 -9.50
CA HIS A 411 19.70 10.20 -8.70
C HIS A 411 20.99 9.50 -8.27
N ARG A 412 21.96 9.35 -9.18
CA ARG A 412 23.28 8.80 -8.83
C ARG A 412 24.07 9.68 -7.87
N ALA A 413 23.93 11.01 -7.97
CA ALA A 413 24.56 11.93 -7.02
C ALA A 413 23.93 11.80 -5.62
N ALA A 414 22.60 11.72 -5.54
CA ALA A 414 21.87 11.45 -4.30
C ALA A 414 22.32 10.13 -3.66
N ALA A 415 22.41 9.06 -4.41
CA ALA A 415 22.85 7.76 -3.91
C ALA A 415 24.31 7.79 -3.41
N ARG A 416 25.22 8.50 -4.12
CA ARG A 416 26.61 8.68 -3.64
C ARG A 416 26.69 9.44 -2.32
N LYS A 417 25.84 10.47 -2.14
CA LYS A 417 25.74 11.24 -0.89
C LYS A 417 25.31 10.33 0.26
N VAL A 418 24.22 9.59 0.09
CA VAL A 418 23.74 8.62 1.09
C VAL A 418 24.79 7.54 1.41
N ALA A 419 25.45 6.98 0.39
CA ALA A 419 26.54 6.02 0.61
C ALA A 419 27.73 6.61 1.35
N ALA A 420 28.01 7.92 1.21
CA ALA A 420 29.05 8.61 1.99
C ALA A 420 28.64 8.74 3.46
N HIS A 421 27.37 9.05 3.75
CA HIS A 421 26.84 9.09 5.13
C HIS A 421 26.98 7.73 5.83
N VAL A 422 26.68 6.62 5.15
CA VAL A 422 26.87 5.26 5.69
C VAL A 422 28.34 4.96 6.01
N ARG A 423 29.31 5.40 5.17
CA ARG A 423 30.74 5.23 5.46
C ARG A 423 31.22 6.08 6.64
N ALA A 424 30.67 7.26 6.82
CA ALA A 424 31.04 8.18 7.91
C ALA A 424 30.40 7.82 9.26
N GLY A 425 29.36 6.97 9.27
CA GLY A 425 28.70 6.46 10.47
C GLY A 425 29.32 5.18 11.03
N ARG A 426 30.23 4.53 10.26
CA ARG A 426 31.00 3.36 10.67
C ARG A 426 32.31 3.77 11.36
#